data_f700368c09ee236017ee1374c4a50e82
#
_entry.id   f700368c09ee236017ee1374c4a50e82
#
_cell.length_a   1.000
_cell.length_b   1.000
_cell.length_c   1.000
_cell.angle_alpha   90.00
_cell.angle_beta   90.00
_cell.angle_gamma   90.00
#
_symmetry.space_group_name_H-M   'P 1'
#
loop_
_entity.id
_entity.type
_entity.pdbx_description
1 polymer ?
#
loop_
_entity_poly.entity_id
_entity_poly.type
_entity_poly.pdbx_seq_one_letter_code
_entity_poly.pdbx_strand_id
1 'polypeptide(L)'
;MNAYNLDKILNTVINADCVETMKKIADNSIDVIFADPPYNLQLGEALRRPDNSDVKGVYEEWDSFESIAEYDRYTKAWMKEARRILKENGTIWVIGSYHNIFRVGYIMQDLGFWILNDIIWNKTNPMPNFKGTRFTNAHETLIWATKNPKAKYTFNYEAMKAMNDDVQMRSTWEIPLCTGAERLKNKETGEKLHPTQKPEALLYRVIMASTNVGDTILDPFFGTGTTGAVAKKLGRNFIGIEKDKTYIKGAKERIDAVVPSMTEAALEYTCKRKAPKVPFGAVIERGLINPGDMLYDSAKKIKAVVRSDGTLKFKNEVGSIHQVGASAQHSVTCNGWVYWHFMDDKKKLVPIDALREIIRLEMGYVGE
;
A
#
# COMPACT_ATOMS: atom_id res chain seq x y z
N MET A 1 6.18 -10.48 -32.99
CA MET A 1 5.84 -11.45 -31.90
C MET A 1 4.38 -11.30 -31.57
N ASN A 2 3.62 -12.40 -31.43
CA ASN A 2 2.21 -12.28 -31.08
C ASN A 2 2.07 -11.79 -29.65
N ALA A 3 1.37 -10.66 -29.46
CA ALA A 3 1.04 -10.15 -28.14
C ALA A 3 0.10 -11.10 -27.39
N TYR A 4 0.24 -11.20 -26.09
CA TYR A 4 -0.73 -11.92 -25.26
C TYR A 4 -2.08 -11.18 -25.26
N ASN A 5 -3.16 -11.94 -25.36
CA ASN A 5 -4.46 -11.43 -24.93
C ASN A 5 -4.49 -11.47 -23.40
N LEU A 6 -4.65 -10.30 -22.77
CA LEU A 6 -4.58 -10.17 -21.32
C LEU A 6 -5.59 -11.10 -20.61
N ASP A 7 -6.84 -11.14 -21.08
CA ASP A 7 -7.91 -11.96 -20.49
C ASP A 7 -7.57 -13.46 -20.45
N LYS A 8 -6.77 -13.93 -21.42
CA LYS A 8 -6.36 -15.35 -21.49
C LYS A 8 -5.24 -15.71 -20.53
N ILE A 9 -4.51 -14.72 -20.01
CA ILE A 9 -3.40 -14.93 -19.08
C ILE A 9 -3.72 -14.50 -17.66
N LEU A 10 -4.90 -13.90 -17.42
CA LEU A 10 -5.36 -13.62 -16.05
C LEU A 10 -5.48 -14.89 -15.24
N ASN A 11 -5.06 -14.81 -13.98
CA ASN A 11 -5.10 -15.88 -13.01
C ASN A 11 -4.31 -17.13 -13.44
N THR A 12 -3.23 -16.92 -14.20
CA THR A 12 -2.34 -17.98 -14.67
C THR A 12 -0.89 -17.76 -14.25
N VAL A 13 -0.13 -18.86 -14.30
CA VAL A 13 1.33 -18.85 -14.12
C VAL A 13 1.98 -19.26 -15.44
N ILE A 14 2.79 -18.36 -15.99
CA ILE A 14 3.47 -18.54 -17.29
C ILE A 14 4.88 -19.08 -17.01
N ASN A 15 5.18 -20.26 -17.58
CA ASN A 15 6.52 -20.86 -17.48
C ASN A 15 7.45 -20.25 -18.54
N ALA A 16 8.13 -19.18 -18.21
CA ALA A 16 9.02 -18.47 -19.14
C ALA A 16 9.95 -17.48 -18.42
N ASP A 17 10.84 -16.86 -19.18
CA ASP A 17 11.63 -15.72 -18.75
C ASP A 17 10.75 -14.48 -18.58
N CYS A 18 10.97 -13.71 -17.50
CA CYS A 18 10.13 -12.55 -17.17
C CYS A 18 10.27 -11.41 -18.19
N VAL A 19 11.48 -11.13 -18.68
CA VAL A 19 11.72 -10.06 -19.67
C VAL A 19 11.03 -10.41 -20.99
N GLU A 20 11.25 -11.62 -21.50
CA GLU A 20 10.66 -12.07 -22.76
C GLU A 20 9.13 -12.20 -22.70
N THR A 21 8.61 -12.53 -21.52
CA THR A 21 7.17 -12.59 -21.30
C THR A 21 6.55 -11.20 -21.24
N MET A 22 7.13 -10.30 -20.44
CA MET A 22 6.61 -8.93 -20.32
C MET A 22 6.64 -8.18 -21.66
N LYS A 23 7.61 -8.41 -22.55
CA LYS A 23 7.62 -7.84 -23.92
C LYS A 23 6.35 -8.14 -24.72
N LYS A 24 5.64 -9.22 -24.39
CA LYS A 24 4.41 -9.65 -25.06
C LYS A 24 3.14 -9.13 -24.39
N ILE A 25 3.26 -8.51 -23.21
CA ILE A 25 2.14 -7.88 -22.50
C ILE A 25 1.97 -6.45 -23.05
N ALA A 26 0.72 -6.03 -23.23
CA ALA A 26 0.37 -4.70 -23.75
C ALA A 26 0.85 -3.58 -22.81
N ASP A 27 1.18 -2.42 -23.38
CA ASP A 27 1.48 -1.21 -22.63
C ASP A 27 0.29 -0.81 -21.75
N ASN A 28 0.58 -0.22 -20.59
CA ASN A 28 -0.42 0.36 -19.69
C ASN A 28 -1.59 -0.59 -19.34
N SER A 29 -1.30 -1.88 -19.11
CA SER A 29 -2.30 -2.91 -18.89
C SER A 29 -2.35 -3.47 -17.46
N ILE A 30 -1.30 -3.27 -16.65
CA ILE A 30 -1.15 -3.83 -15.31
C ILE A 30 -1.36 -2.75 -14.26
N ASP A 31 -2.17 -3.03 -13.23
CA ASP A 31 -2.46 -2.09 -12.14
C ASP A 31 -1.32 -2.04 -11.13
N VAL A 32 -0.84 -3.19 -10.68
CA VAL A 32 0.26 -3.29 -9.72
C VAL A 32 1.25 -4.37 -10.13
N ILE A 33 2.52 -4.08 -9.91
CA ILE A 33 3.61 -5.06 -10.04
C ILE A 33 4.20 -5.26 -8.63
N PHE A 34 4.29 -6.53 -8.18
CA PHE A 34 5.09 -6.91 -7.04
C PHE A 34 6.26 -7.75 -7.53
N ALA A 35 7.48 -7.34 -7.22
CA ALA A 35 8.69 -8.01 -7.69
C ALA A 35 9.61 -8.38 -6.54
N ASP A 36 9.96 -9.66 -6.45
CA ASP A 36 10.98 -10.22 -5.55
C ASP A 36 12.15 -10.76 -6.39
N PRO A 37 12.97 -9.85 -7.00
CA PRO A 37 14.00 -10.24 -7.96
C PRO A 37 15.14 -10.99 -7.28
N PRO A 38 16.04 -11.65 -8.03
CA PRO A 38 17.30 -12.17 -7.49
C PRO A 38 18.06 -11.12 -6.69
N TYR A 39 18.65 -11.53 -5.56
CA TYR A 39 19.38 -10.61 -4.67
C TYR A 39 20.88 -10.57 -4.94
N ASN A 40 21.37 -11.51 -5.77
CA ASN A 40 22.81 -11.70 -6.02
C ASN A 40 23.58 -11.90 -4.70
N LEU A 41 23.13 -12.86 -3.90
CA LEU A 41 23.64 -13.06 -2.53
C LEU A 41 25.10 -13.45 -2.47
N GLN A 42 25.68 -14.02 -3.55
CA GLN A 42 27.09 -14.40 -3.69
C GLN A 42 27.64 -15.11 -2.44
N LEU A 43 26.92 -16.14 -1.96
CA LEU A 43 27.35 -16.92 -0.81
C LEU A 43 28.53 -17.82 -1.23
N GLY A 44 29.75 -17.34 -1.00
CA GLY A 44 30.98 -18.02 -1.44
C GLY A 44 31.34 -19.28 -0.66
N GLU A 45 30.72 -19.58 0.46
CA GLU A 45 30.99 -20.75 1.31
C GLU A 45 29.71 -21.29 1.97
N ALA A 46 29.74 -22.61 2.25
CA ALA A 46 28.67 -23.24 3.02
C ALA A 46 28.53 -22.60 4.41
N LEU A 47 27.33 -22.13 4.71
CA LEU A 47 27.01 -21.61 6.04
C LEU A 47 26.81 -22.78 7.00
N ARG A 48 27.56 -22.80 8.12
CA ARG A 48 27.44 -23.82 9.17
C ARG A 48 26.88 -23.20 10.45
N ARG A 49 26.02 -23.98 11.12
CA ARG A 49 25.55 -23.65 12.47
C ARG A 49 26.64 -23.92 13.51
N PRO A 50 26.49 -23.41 14.74
CA PRO A 50 27.43 -23.72 15.84
C PRO A 50 27.58 -25.19 16.15
N ASP A 51 26.60 -26.03 15.82
CA ASP A 51 26.59 -27.48 15.96
C ASP A 51 27.25 -28.22 14.77
N ASN A 52 27.93 -27.50 13.88
CA ASN A 52 28.53 -27.99 12.63
C ASN A 52 27.54 -28.53 11.58
N SER A 53 26.24 -28.42 11.78
CA SER A 53 25.27 -28.73 10.75
C SER A 53 25.25 -27.66 9.64
N ASP A 54 25.11 -28.09 8.39
CA ASP A 54 25.05 -27.19 7.27
C ASP A 54 23.74 -26.40 7.26
N VAL A 55 23.85 -25.08 7.02
CA VAL A 55 22.69 -24.25 6.69
C VAL A 55 22.52 -24.31 5.19
N LYS A 56 21.41 -24.85 4.70
CA LYS A 56 21.06 -24.72 3.28
C LYS A 56 20.88 -23.23 2.97
N GLY A 57 21.90 -22.63 2.40
CA GLY A 57 21.88 -21.26 1.87
C GLY A 57 21.11 -21.23 0.55
N VAL A 58 20.95 -20.03 -0.02
CA VAL A 58 20.45 -19.84 -1.39
C VAL A 58 21.64 -20.03 -2.32
N TYR A 59 21.78 -21.21 -2.91
CA TYR A 59 22.84 -21.54 -3.89
C TYR A 59 22.22 -21.78 -5.27
N GLU A 60 21.08 -21.18 -5.52
CA GLU A 60 20.34 -21.37 -6.75
C GLU A 60 21.01 -20.57 -7.88
N GLU A 61 21.12 -21.21 -9.06
CA GLU A 61 21.73 -20.59 -10.26
C GLU A 61 21.06 -19.26 -10.64
N TRP A 62 19.76 -19.11 -10.38
CA TRP A 62 19.02 -17.89 -10.68
C TRP A 62 19.42 -16.68 -9.82
N ASP A 63 20.10 -16.87 -8.68
CA ASP A 63 20.60 -15.80 -7.80
C ASP A 63 22.11 -15.53 -7.98
N SER A 64 22.74 -16.06 -9.03
CA SER A 64 24.15 -15.91 -9.30
C SER A 64 24.39 -15.12 -10.60
N PHE A 65 25.17 -14.05 -10.50
CA PHE A 65 25.60 -13.21 -11.62
C PHE A 65 27.13 -13.12 -11.64
N GLU A 66 27.71 -13.16 -12.82
CA GLU A 66 29.17 -13.10 -12.99
C GLU A 66 29.76 -11.75 -12.53
N SER A 67 28.96 -10.68 -12.62
CA SER A 67 29.37 -9.34 -12.22
C SER A 67 28.19 -8.46 -11.78
N ILE A 68 28.49 -7.43 -11.01
CA ILE A 68 27.54 -6.37 -10.67
C ILE A 68 26.99 -5.68 -11.93
N ALA A 69 27.80 -5.51 -12.96
CA ALA A 69 27.38 -4.92 -14.23
C ALA A 69 26.36 -5.80 -14.96
N GLU A 70 26.49 -7.11 -14.88
CA GLU A 70 25.49 -8.05 -15.43
C GLU A 70 24.19 -7.99 -14.64
N TYR A 71 24.27 -8.00 -13.31
CA TYR A 71 23.12 -7.81 -12.45
C TYR A 71 22.35 -6.53 -12.80
N ASP A 72 23.07 -5.41 -13.00
CA ASP A 72 22.44 -4.12 -13.36
C ASP A 72 21.78 -4.19 -14.74
N ARG A 73 22.41 -4.81 -15.73
CA ARG A 73 21.82 -4.98 -17.07
C ARG A 73 20.52 -5.78 -17.00
N TYR A 74 20.53 -6.89 -16.25
CA TYR A 74 19.35 -7.72 -16.05
C TYR A 74 18.25 -6.93 -15.31
N THR A 75 18.60 -6.27 -14.21
CA THR A 75 17.67 -5.47 -13.42
C THR A 75 17.04 -4.35 -14.24
N LYS A 76 17.86 -3.63 -15.03
CA LYS A 76 17.39 -2.58 -15.93
C LYS A 76 16.47 -3.12 -17.03
N ALA A 77 16.74 -4.30 -17.55
CA ALA A 77 15.96 -4.92 -18.62
C ALA A 77 14.53 -5.25 -18.15
N TRP A 78 14.37 -5.96 -17.04
CA TRP A 78 13.03 -6.30 -16.55
C TRP A 78 12.28 -5.08 -16.02
N MET A 79 12.94 -4.13 -15.35
CA MET A 79 12.30 -2.91 -14.86
C MET A 79 11.80 -2.00 -15.98
N LYS A 80 12.52 -1.93 -17.11
CA LYS A 80 12.08 -1.19 -18.30
C LYS A 80 10.76 -1.75 -18.84
N GLU A 81 10.65 -3.07 -18.94
CA GLU A 81 9.41 -3.72 -19.37
C GLU A 81 8.29 -3.55 -18.31
N ALA A 82 8.61 -3.72 -17.04
CA ALA A 82 7.67 -3.46 -15.93
C ALA A 82 7.09 -2.04 -16.02
N ARG A 83 7.93 -1.02 -16.25
CA ARG A 83 7.47 0.36 -16.40
C ARG A 83 6.58 0.56 -17.62
N ARG A 84 6.87 -0.11 -18.73
CA ARG A 84 6.09 -0.01 -19.97
C ARG A 84 4.68 -0.56 -19.79
N ILE A 85 4.56 -1.75 -19.20
CA ILE A 85 3.26 -2.45 -19.03
C ILE A 85 2.43 -1.89 -17.87
N LEU A 86 3.05 -1.20 -16.91
CA LEU A 86 2.36 -0.57 -15.80
C LEU A 86 1.45 0.55 -16.29
N LYS A 87 0.19 0.60 -15.84
CA LYS A 87 -0.75 1.68 -16.14
C LYS A 87 -0.21 3.03 -15.66
N GLU A 88 -0.71 4.13 -16.20
CA GLU A 88 -0.27 5.48 -15.81
C GLU A 88 -0.47 5.77 -14.31
N ASN A 89 -1.53 5.24 -13.72
CA ASN A 89 -1.82 5.33 -12.28
C ASN A 89 -1.41 4.06 -11.51
N GLY A 90 -0.73 3.12 -12.15
CA GLY A 90 -0.26 1.88 -11.54
C GLY A 90 0.94 2.09 -10.62
N THR A 91 1.17 1.12 -9.75
CA THR A 91 2.30 1.14 -8.80
C THR A 91 3.15 -0.12 -8.89
N ILE A 92 4.40 0.01 -8.52
CA ILE A 92 5.33 -1.10 -8.44
C ILE A 92 5.91 -1.19 -7.02
N TRP A 93 6.01 -2.41 -6.53
CA TRP A 93 6.69 -2.76 -5.30
C TRP A 93 7.87 -3.66 -5.63
N VAL A 94 9.05 -3.29 -5.18
CA VAL A 94 10.24 -4.13 -5.35
C VAL A 94 10.87 -4.39 -4.00
N ILE A 95 10.96 -5.66 -3.61
CA ILE A 95 11.59 -6.04 -2.35
C ILE A 95 13.05 -6.43 -2.57
N GLY A 96 13.88 -6.17 -1.58
CA GLY A 96 15.28 -6.54 -1.59
C GLY A 96 15.93 -6.45 -0.22
N SER A 97 17.14 -7.00 -0.13
CA SER A 97 18.00 -6.89 1.02
C SER A 97 19.12 -5.86 0.78
N TYR A 98 19.98 -5.65 1.77
CA TYR A 98 21.15 -4.77 1.64
C TYR A 98 22.11 -5.16 0.48
N HIS A 99 22.00 -6.37 -0.06
CA HIS A 99 22.84 -6.80 -1.19
C HIS A 99 22.44 -6.09 -2.50
N ASN A 100 21.17 -5.83 -2.71
CA ASN A 100 20.66 -5.36 -4.00
C ASN A 100 19.81 -4.09 -3.93
N ILE A 101 19.15 -3.79 -2.80
CA ILE A 101 18.09 -2.76 -2.77
C ILE A 101 18.57 -1.36 -3.16
N PHE A 102 19.81 -1.01 -2.82
CA PHE A 102 20.38 0.30 -3.20
C PHE A 102 20.58 0.44 -4.71
N ARG A 103 20.97 -0.66 -5.38
CA ARG A 103 21.10 -0.69 -6.85
C ARG A 103 19.74 -0.69 -7.52
N VAL A 104 18.80 -1.45 -6.96
CA VAL A 104 17.38 -1.44 -7.38
C VAL A 104 16.83 -0.02 -7.33
N GLY A 105 16.95 0.68 -6.21
CA GLY A 105 16.48 2.05 -6.05
C GLY A 105 17.13 3.02 -7.03
N TYR A 106 18.43 2.93 -7.23
CA TYR A 106 19.16 3.72 -8.23
C TYR A 106 18.62 3.49 -9.65
N ILE A 107 18.47 2.22 -10.05
CA ILE A 107 17.96 1.88 -11.40
C ILE A 107 16.51 2.33 -11.57
N MET A 108 15.66 2.22 -10.54
CA MET A 108 14.29 2.73 -10.59
C MET A 108 14.26 4.24 -10.86
N GLN A 109 15.10 5.02 -10.17
CA GLN A 109 15.19 6.46 -10.38
C GLN A 109 15.71 6.80 -11.78
N ASP A 110 16.75 6.10 -12.26
CA ASP A 110 17.28 6.24 -13.64
C ASP A 110 16.22 5.98 -14.70
N LEU A 111 15.33 5.02 -14.47
CA LEU A 111 14.23 4.69 -15.39
C LEU A 111 13.04 5.65 -15.25
N GLY A 112 13.10 6.63 -14.33
CA GLY A 112 12.08 7.64 -14.15
C GLY A 112 10.86 7.18 -13.35
N PHE A 113 11.01 6.17 -12.50
CA PHE A 113 10.00 5.88 -11.47
C PHE A 113 10.02 6.96 -10.39
N TRP A 114 8.85 7.29 -9.87
CA TRP A 114 8.69 8.20 -8.73
C TRP A 114 8.49 7.39 -7.45
N ILE A 115 9.50 7.37 -6.59
CA ILE A 115 9.45 6.64 -5.32
C ILE A 115 8.48 7.33 -4.37
N LEU A 116 7.53 6.59 -3.82
CA LEU A 116 6.53 7.04 -2.85
C LEU A 116 7.01 6.79 -1.42
N ASN A 117 7.48 5.58 -1.15
CA ASN A 117 8.04 5.16 0.14
C ASN A 117 9.11 4.09 -0.04
N ASP A 118 9.99 4.02 0.95
CA ASP A 118 10.74 2.84 1.33
C ASP A 118 10.09 2.23 2.58
N ILE A 119 9.69 0.98 2.51
CA ILE A 119 9.08 0.27 3.63
C ILE A 119 10.08 -0.73 4.19
N ILE A 120 10.32 -0.66 5.49
CA ILE A 120 11.19 -1.57 6.20
C ILE A 120 10.35 -2.71 6.78
N TRP A 121 10.49 -3.90 6.21
CA TRP A 121 9.94 -5.11 6.79
C TRP A 121 10.88 -5.66 7.86
N ASN A 122 10.58 -5.41 9.13
CA ASN A 122 11.26 -6.00 10.27
C ASN A 122 10.79 -7.45 10.48
N LYS A 123 11.73 -8.37 10.39
CA LYS A 123 11.50 -9.80 10.64
C LYS A 123 11.49 -10.04 12.14
N THR A 124 10.36 -10.43 12.71
CA THR A 124 10.27 -10.67 14.17
C THR A 124 11.05 -11.92 14.62
N ASN A 125 11.39 -12.81 13.68
CA ASN A 125 12.16 -14.03 13.88
C ASN A 125 13.32 -14.16 12.87
N PRO A 126 14.25 -13.18 12.80
CA PRO A 126 15.34 -13.22 11.83
C PRO A 126 16.29 -14.39 12.09
N MET A 127 16.90 -14.89 11.01
CA MET A 127 17.96 -15.88 11.13
C MET A 127 19.20 -15.22 11.75
N PRO A 128 19.78 -15.79 12.83
CA PRO A 128 20.94 -15.20 13.47
C PRO A 128 22.18 -15.23 12.57
N ASN A 129 23.11 -14.30 12.82
CA ASN A 129 24.43 -14.37 12.22
C ASN A 129 25.28 -15.40 13.00
N PHE A 130 25.38 -16.62 12.46
CA PHE A 130 26.06 -17.73 13.16
C PHE A 130 27.55 -17.50 13.41
N LYS A 131 28.24 -16.72 12.56
CA LYS A 131 29.66 -16.40 12.74
C LYS A 131 29.88 -15.26 13.77
N GLY A 132 28.84 -14.54 14.18
CA GLY A 132 28.94 -13.45 15.15
C GLY A 132 29.82 -12.27 14.68
N THR A 133 30.09 -12.13 13.39
CA THR A 133 31.02 -11.16 12.81
C THR A 133 30.36 -9.87 12.33
N ARG A 134 29.02 -9.81 12.31
CA ARG A 134 28.23 -8.66 11.94
C ARG A 134 26.83 -8.74 12.57
N PHE A 135 26.05 -7.66 12.46
CA PHE A 135 24.68 -7.65 12.94
C PHE A 135 23.81 -8.70 12.23
N THR A 136 22.80 -9.21 12.95
CA THR A 136 21.75 -10.04 12.36
C THR A 136 20.98 -9.25 11.31
N ASN A 137 20.79 -9.82 10.12
CA ASN A 137 20.00 -9.20 9.05
C ASN A 137 18.51 -9.33 9.37
N ALA A 138 18.00 -8.40 10.17
CA ALA A 138 16.65 -8.45 10.72
C ALA A 138 15.60 -7.77 9.85
N HIS A 139 15.96 -7.17 8.71
CA HIS A 139 14.98 -6.50 7.84
C HIS A 139 15.25 -6.73 6.35
N GLU A 140 14.22 -6.49 5.57
CA GLU A 140 14.28 -6.25 4.12
C GLU A 140 13.56 -4.94 3.80
N THR A 141 13.88 -4.34 2.67
CA THR A 141 13.29 -3.08 2.23
C THR A 141 12.40 -3.32 1.03
N LEU A 142 11.20 -2.75 1.02
CA LEU A 142 10.35 -2.67 -0.15
C LEU A 142 10.35 -1.23 -0.65
N ILE A 143 10.70 -1.02 -1.92
CA ILE A 143 10.54 0.28 -2.58
C ILE A 143 9.18 0.30 -3.26
N TRP A 144 8.34 1.25 -2.88
CA TRP A 144 7.04 1.50 -3.51
C TRP A 144 7.13 2.73 -4.39
N ALA A 145 6.75 2.59 -5.65
CA ALA A 145 6.89 3.67 -6.62
C ALA A 145 5.74 3.70 -7.63
N THR A 146 5.55 4.86 -8.24
CA THR A 146 4.65 5.08 -9.38
C THR A 146 5.46 5.32 -10.67
N LYS A 147 4.75 5.26 -11.79
CA LYS A 147 5.35 5.51 -13.12
C LYS A 147 5.82 6.95 -13.31
N ASN A 148 5.15 7.92 -12.67
CA ASN A 148 5.47 9.34 -12.74
C ASN A 148 4.91 10.09 -11.52
N PRO A 149 5.40 11.32 -11.19
CA PRO A 149 4.99 12.07 -10.00
C PRO A 149 3.55 12.58 -10.03
N LYS A 150 2.87 12.55 -11.18
CA LYS A 150 1.48 13.00 -11.33
C LYS A 150 0.47 11.86 -11.30
N ALA A 151 0.93 10.62 -11.12
CA ALA A 151 0.08 9.45 -11.06
C ALA A 151 -0.95 9.56 -9.92
N LYS A 152 -2.21 9.25 -10.24
CA LYS A 152 -3.30 9.16 -9.25
C LYS A 152 -3.42 7.71 -8.78
N TYR A 153 -2.40 7.24 -8.09
CA TYR A 153 -2.32 5.86 -7.63
C TYR A 153 -3.34 5.55 -6.53
N THR A 154 -3.69 4.29 -6.43
CA THR A 154 -4.53 3.77 -5.33
C THR A 154 -3.71 3.69 -4.04
N PHE A 155 -4.23 4.27 -2.96
CA PHE A 155 -3.79 4.03 -1.59
C PHE A 155 -5.00 3.95 -0.67
N ASN A 156 -5.27 2.76 -0.17
CA ASN A 156 -6.44 2.47 0.66
C ASN A 156 -6.18 2.88 2.12
N TYR A 157 -6.08 4.18 2.36
CA TYR A 157 -5.70 4.79 3.64
C TYR A 157 -6.54 4.29 4.82
N GLU A 158 -7.88 4.27 4.67
CA GLU A 158 -8.78 3.86 5.74
C GLU A 158 -8.65 2.36 6.03
N ALA A 159 -8.48 1.52 5.00
CA ALA A 159 -8.22 0.09 5.20
C ALA A 159 -6.90 -0.12 5.96
N MET A 160 -5.86 0.63 5.62
CA MET A 160 -4.58 0.56 6.33
C MET A 160 -4.67 1.03 7.78
N LYS A 161 -5.49 2.03 8.07
CA LYS A 161 -5.79 2.45 9.45
C LYS A 161 -6.54 1.38 10.22
N ALA A 162 -7.61 0.83 9.62
CA ALA A 162 -8.41 -0.23 10.26
C ALA A 162 -7.56 -1.47 10.60
N MET A 163 -6.58 -1.81 9.75
CA MET A 163 -5.62 -2.88 10.01
C MET A 163 -4.55 -2.54 11.07
N ASN A 164 -4.53 -1.33 11.58
CA ASN A 164 -3.55 -0.81 12.54
C ASN A 164 -4.23 -0.06 13.70
N ASP A 165 -5.32 -0.61 14.24
CA ASP A 165 -6.06 -0.09 15.39
C ASP A 165 -6.46 1.40 15.24
N ASP A 166 -6.94 1.77 14.05
CA ASP A 166 -7.31 3.13 13.66
C ASP A 166 -6.17 4.17 13.69
N VAL A 167 -4.93 3.71 13.84
CA VAL A 167 -3.73 4.56 13.75
C VAL A 167 -3.14 4.46 12.34
N GLN A 168 -2.68 5.58 11.78
CA GLN A 168 -2.01 5.59 10.48
C GLN A 168 -0.85 4.59 10.45
N MET A 169 -0.87 3.66 9.49
CA MET A 169 0.18 2.67 9.33
C MET A 169 1.50 3.34 8.92
N ARG A 170 2.57 2.96 9.58
CA ARG A 170 3.91 3.49 9.34
C ARG A 170 4.64 2.68 8.26
N SER A 171 5.76 3.21 7.77
CA SER A 171 6.64 2.53 6.81
C SER A 171 7.55 1.45 7.44
N THR A 172 7.33 1.09 8.70
CA THR A 172 8.01 -0.01 9.38
C THR A 172 7.00 -1.09 9.74
N TRP A 173 7.19 -2.29 9.17
CA TRP A 173 6.25 -3.40 9.34
C TRP A 173 6.91 -4.56 10.09
N GLU A 174 6.31 -4.98 11.18
CA GLU A 174 6.74 -6.15 11.93
C GLU A 174 5.95 -7.37 11.46
N ILE A 175 6.61 -8.25 10.71
CA ILE A 175 6.02 -9.47 10.15
C ILE A 175 7.05 -10.61 10.28
N PRO A 176 6.66 -11.79 10.78
CA PRO A 176 7.58 -12.92 10.84
C PRO A 176 7.95 -13.43 9.44
N LEU A 177 9.12 -14.07 9.33
CA LEU A 177 9.45 -14.89 8.18
C LEU A 177 8.42 -15.99 7.99
N CYS A 178 8.19 -16.38 6.74
CA CYS A 178 7.34 -17.52 6.43
C CYS A 178 7.88 -18.80 7.10
N THR A 179 7.10 -19.40 8.00
CA THR A 179 7.44 -20.59 8.77
C THR A 179 6.21 -21.49 8.97
N GLY A 180 6.41 -22.63 9.61
CA GLY A 180 5.31 -23.50 10.01
C GLY A 180 4.50 -24.05 8.83
N ALA A 181 3.18 -24.06 8.97
CA ALA A 181 2.23 -24.58 7.98
C ALA A 181 2.14 -23.76 6.70
N GLU A 182 2.43 -22.46 6.77
CA GLU A 182 2.44 -21.59 5.60
C GLU A 182 3.58 -21.92 4.62
N ARG A 183 4.69 -22.46 5.17
CA ARG A 183 5.86 -22.78 4.38
C ARG A 183 5.65 -24.02 3.54
N LEU A 184 5.67 -23.87 2.22
CA LEU A 184 5.54 -24.99 1.31
C LEU A 184 6.75 -25.93 1.41
N LYS A 185 6.46 -27.22 1.44
CA LYS A 185 7.45 -28.29 1.50
C LYS A 185 7.27 -29.23 0.32
N ASN A 186 8.37 -29.78 -0.17
CA ASN A 186 8.34 -30.89 -1.08
C ASN A 186 7.71 -32.11 -0.36
N LYS A 187 6.67 -32.70 -0.94
CA LYS A 187 5.92 -33.82 -0.32
C LYS A 187 6.73 -35.10 -0.18
N GLU A 188 7.76 -35.29 -1.01
CA GLU A 188 8.59 -36.46 -1.04
C GLU A 188 9.77 -36.36 -0.06
N THR A 189 10.43 -35.18 -0.05
CA THR A 189 11.64 -35.00 0.76
C THR A 189 11.37 -34.31 2.10
N GLY A 190 10.20 -33.67 2.29
CA GLY A 190 9.88 -32.85 3.46
C GLY A 190 10.66 -31.52 3.53
N GLU A 191 11.52 -31.26 2.56
CA GLU A 191 12.34 -30.05 2.51
C GLU A 191 11.53 -28.83 2.06
N LYS A 192 12.07 -27.63 2.32
CA LYS A 192 11.48 -26.38 1.82
C LYS A 192 11.40 -26.41 0.30
N LEU A 193 10.23 -26.13 -0.26
CA LEU A 193 10.05 -26.07 -1.69
C LEU A 193 10.82 -24.87 -2.31
N HIS A 194 10.82 -23.72 -1.63
CA HIS A 194 11.54 -22.52 -2.04
C HIS A 194 12.32 -21.92 -0.86
N PRO A 195 13.59 -21.55 -1.02
CA PRO A 195 14.42 -21.09 0.10
C PRO A 195 13.94 -19.79 0.73
N THR A 196 13.41 -18.88 -0.05
CA THR A 196 13.05 -17.49 0.35
C THR A 196 11.58 -17.16 0.18
N GLN A 197 10.66 -18.13 0.35
CA GLN A 197 9.21 -17.87 0.27
C GLN A 197 8.81 -16.68 1.16
N LYS A 198 8.13 -15.69 0.57
CA LYS A 198 7.63 -14.52 1.31
C LYS A 198 6.34 -14.84 2.08
N PRO A 199 6.13 -14.25 3.26
CA PRO A 199 4.92 -14.49 4.07
C PRO A 199 3.68 -13.85 3.42
N GLU A 200 2.52 -14.52 3.55
CA GLU A 200 1.24 -14.00 3.05
C GLU A 200 0.87 -12.64 3.67
N ALA A 201 1.17 -12.45 4.95
CA ALA A 201 0.90 -11.18 5.64
C ALA A 201 1.59 -9.98 4.98
N LEU A 202 2.78 -10.16 4.38
CA LEU A 202 3.48 -9.11 3.65
C LEU A 202 2.72 -8.75 2.37
N LEU A 203 2.37 -9.76 1.57
CA LEU A 203 1.63 -9.59 0.31
C LEU A 203 0.21 -9.07 0.58
N TYR A 204 -0.41 -9.48 1.68
CA TYR A 204 -1.71 -8.98 2.09
C TYR A 204 -1.69 -7.45 2.27
N ARG A 205 -0.69 -6.92 3.00
CA ARG A 205 -0.53 -5.47 3.18
C ARG A 205 -0.26 -4.74 1.87
N VAL A 206 0.65 -5.26 1.05
CA VAL A 206 0.98 -4.68 -0.27
C VAL A 206 -0.27 -4.58 -1.15
N ILE A 207 -1.00 -5.68 -1.29
CA ILE A 207 -2.17 -5.77 -2.15
C ILE A 207 -3.31 -4.92 -1.61
N MET A 208 -3.61 -5.00 -0.31
CA MET A 208 -4.65 -4.17 0.31
C MET A 208 -4.34 -2.68 0.23
N ALA A 209 -3.07 -2.28 0.39
CA ALA A 209 -2.68 -0.87 0.34
C ALA A 209 -2.88 -0.25 -1.05
N SER A 210 -2.55 -0.99 -2.11
CA SER A 210 -2.32 -0.41 -3.44
C SER A 210 -3.24 -0.92 -4.55
N THR A 211 -4.27 -1.72 -4.25
CA THR A 211 -5.19 -2.28 -5.25
C THR A 211 -6.65 -2.20 -4.83
N ASN A 212 -7.55 -2.20 -5.82
CA ASN A 212 -8.97 -2.42 -5.65
C ASN A 212 -9.35 -3.85 -6.06
N VAL A 213 -10.56 -4.31 -5.70
CA VAL A 213 -11.11 -5.58 -6.18
C VAL A 213 -11.17 -5.57 -7.71
N GLY A 214 -10.75 -6.68 -8.32
CA GLY A 214 -10.68 -6.82 -9.78
C GLY A 214 -9.42 -6.28 -10.44
N ASP A 215 -8.57 -5.49 -9.74
CA ASP A 215 -7.27 -5.03 -10.27
C ASP A 215 -6.36 -6.22 -10.59
N THR A 216 -5.46 -6.04 -11.56
CA THR A 216 -4.51 -7.06 -12.01
C THR A 216 -3.12 -6.81 -11.44
N ILE A 217 -2.60 -7.82 -10.74
CA ILE A 217 -1.25 -7.82 -10.15
C ILE A 217 -0.35 -8.71 -10.99
N LEU A 218 0.77 -8.20 -11.43
CA LEU A 218 1.80 -9.00 -12.08
C LEU A 218 2.96 -9.24 -11.10
N ASP A 219 3.40 -10.49 -11.02
CA ASP A 219 4.61 -10.88 -10.30
C ASP A 219 5.58 -11.56 -11.27
N PRO A 220 6.67 -10.86 -11.67
CA PRO A 220 7.63 -11.38 -12.63
C PRO A 220 8.61 -12.42 -12.05
N PHE A 221 8.57 -12.65 -10.73
CA PHE A 221 9.41 -13.58 -9.98
C PHE A 221 8.55 -14.42 -9.04
N PHE A 222 7.61 -15.16 -9.62
CA PHE A 222 6.44 -15.69 -8.91
C PHE A 222 6.75 -16.73 -7.83
N GLY A 223 7.87 -17.45 -7.97
CA GLY A 223 8.27 -18.49 -7.03
C GLY A 223 7.14 -19.48 -6.72
N THR A 224 6.84 -19.65 -5.44
CA THR A 224 5.78 -20.54 -4.96
C THR A 224 4.39 -19.87 -4.85
N GLY A 225 4.17 -18.74 -5.52
CA GLY A 225 2.85 -18.17 -5.76
C GLY A 225 2.18 -17.48 -4.57
N THR A 226 2.94 -16.92 -3.63
CA THR A 226 2.35 -16.17 -2.51
C THR A 226 1.49 -15.02 -3.02
N THR A 227 1.98 -14.25 -4.01
CA THR A 227 1.24 -13.14 -4.63
C THR A 227 -0.09 -13.60 -5.22
N GLY A 228 -0.09 -14.70 -5.98
CA GLY A 228 -1.32 -15.24 -6.58
C GLY A 228 -2.33 -15.77 -5.56
N ALA A 229 -1.85 -16.44 -4.51
CA ALA A 229 -2.71 -16.95 -3.44
C ALA A 229 -3.41 -15.80 -2.71
N VAL A 230 -2.66 -14.74 -2.37
CA VAL A 230 -3.23 -13.57 -1.67
C VAL A 230 -4.12 -12.74 -2.62
N ALA A 231 -3.74 -12.58 -3.89
CA ALA A 231 -4.58 -11.90 -4.88
C ALA A 231 -5.95 -12.60 -5.03
N LYS A 232 -5.95 -13.93 -5.21
CA LYS A 232 -7.18 -14.73 -5.27
C LYS A 232 -8.02 -14.59 -3.99
N LYS A 233 -7.37 -14.65 -2.83
CA LYS A 233 -8.03 -14.50 -1.52
C LYS A 233 -8.74 -13.16 -1.39
N LEU A 234 -8.17 -12.11 -1.97
CA LEU A 234 -8.66 -10.73 -1.90
C LEU A 234 -9.50 -10.31 -3.12
N GLY A 235 -9.87 -11.22 -4.01
CA GLY A 235 -10.68 -10.90 -5.20
C GLY A 235 -9.97 -10.07 -6.25
N ARG A 236 -8.64 -10.15 -6.33
CA ARG A 236 -7.81 -9.52 -7.36
C ARG A 236 -7.41 -10.56 -8.41
N ASN A 237 -7.13 -10.08 -9.62
CA ASN A 237 -6.52 -10.91 -10.65
C ASN A 237 -4.99 -10.92 -10.49
N PHE A 238 -4.36 -11.99 -10.92
CA PHE A 238 -2.91 -12.09 -10.95
C PHE A 238 -2.38 -12.63 -12.27
N ILE A 239 -1.12 -12.33 -12.56
CA ILE A 239 -0.32 -12.96 -13.61
C ILE A 239 1.03 -13.27 -12.96
N GLY A 240 1.37 -14.56 -12.87
CA GLY A 240 2.67 -15.00 -12.39
C GLY A 240 3.60 -15.39 -13.53
N ILE A 241 4.88 -15.03 -13.44
CA ILE A 241 5.90 -15.51 -14.36
C ILE A 241 6.97 -16.23 -13.57
N GLU A 242 7.28 -17.47 -13.94
CA GLU A 242 8.24 -18.32 -13.23
C GLU A 242 8.96 -19.25 -14.21
N LYS A 243 10.26 -19.43 -14.03
CA LYS A 243 11.07 -20.36 -14.85
C LYS A 243 11.05 -21.77 -14.34
N ASP A 244 11.04 -21.96 -13.02
CA ASP A 244 11.13 -23.26 -12.37
C ASP A 244 9.78 -23.99 -12.36
N LYS A 245 9.72 -25.13 -13.03
CA LYS A 245 8.50 -25.94 -13.12
C LYS A 245 8.07 -26.51 -11.78
N THR A 246 9.01 -26.76 -10.87
CA THR A 246 8.73 -27.30 -9.53
C THR A 246 8.03 -26.23 -8.68
N TYR A 247 8.51 -24.98 -8.76
CA TYR A 247 7.87 -23.85 -8.08
C TYR A 247 6.47 -23.59 -8.65
N ILE A 248 6.32 -23.65 -9.98
CA ILE A 248 5.01 -23.49 -10.65
C ILE A 248 4.02 -24.56 -10.17
N LYS A 249 4.43 -25.81 -10.05
CA LYS A 249 3.55 -26.89 -9.53
C LYS A 249 3.08 -26.57 -8.11
N GLY A 250 4.00 -26.20 -7.22
CA GLY A 250 3.66 -25.83 -5.86
C GLY A 250 2.77 -24.56 -5.78
N ALA A 251 3.04 -23.57 -6.65
CA ALA A 251 2.22 -22.37 -6.74
C ALA A 251 0.78 -22.69 -7.15
N LYS A 252 0.59 -23.51 -8.18
CA LYS A 252 -0.74 -23.93 -8.63
C LYS A 252 -1.49 -24.67 -7.54
N GLU A 253 -0.88 -25.68 -6.91
CA GLU A 253 -1.50 -26.43 -5.80
C GLU A 253 -1.92 -25.48 -4.66
N ARG A 254 -1.08 -24.51 -4.30
CA ARG A 254 -1.38 -23.50 -3.29
C ARG A 254 -2.56 -22.65 -3.68
N ILE A 255 -2.55 -22.09 -4.88
CA ILE A 255 -3.59 -21.17 -5.38
C ILE A 255 -4.93 -21.89 -5.53
N ASP A 256 -4.90 -23.15 -6.02
CA ASP A 256 -6.12 -23.96 -6.15
C ASP A 256 -6.76 -24.25 -4.80
N ALA A 257 -5.97 -24.45 -3.77
CA ALA A 257 -6.43 -24.67 -2.39
C ALA A 257 -7.03 -23.39 -1.74
N VAL A 258 -6.78 -22.20 -2.29
CA VAL A 258 -7.38 -20.97 -1.77
C VAL A 258 -8.87 -20.97 -2.10
N VAL A 259 -9.70 -21.08 -1.08
CA VAL A 259 -11.14 -20.83 -1.15
C VAL A 259 -11.33 -19.32 -0.98
N PRO A 260 -11.85 -18.60 -1.97
CA PRO A 260 -12.24 -17.21 -1.77
C PRO A 260 -13.31 -17.19 -0.68
N SER A 261 -12.96 -16.79 0.52
CA SER A 261 -13.89 -16.78 1.67
C SER A 261 -14.75 -15.53 1.70
N MET A 262 -14.88 -14.82 0.56
CA MET A 262 -15.37 -13.47 0.56
C MET A 262 -16.67 -13.35 -0.20
N THR A 263 -17.74 -13.09 0.56
CA THR A 263 -18.94 -12.44 0.03
C THR A 263 -18.55 -11.03 -0.46
N GLU A 264 -19.31 -10.45 -1.42
CA GLU A 264 -19.11 -9.07 -1.85
C GLU A 264 -18.98 -8.12 -0.66
N ALA A 265 -19.79 -8.29 0.37
CA ALA A 265 -19.73 -7.50 1.61
C ALA A 265 -18.39 -7.61 2.39
N ALA A 266 -17.69 -8.73 2.28
CA ALA A 266 -16.37 -8.88 2.94
C ALA A 266 -15.22 -8.29 2.11
N LEU A 267 -15.45 -8.03 0.82
CA LEU A 267 -14.52 -7.35 -0.09
C LEU A 267 -14.72 -5.83 -0.09
N GLU A 268 -15.91 -5.37 0.30
CA GLU A 268 -16.17 -3.95 0.51
C GLU A 268 -15.46 -3.48 1.77
N TYR A 269 -14.37 -2.76 1.60
CA TYR A 269 -13.89 -1.90 2.67
C TYR A 269 -14.49 -0.52 2.46
N THR A 270 -15.07 0.01 3.51
CA THR A 270 -15.57 1.37 3.56
C THR A 270 -14.44 2.33 3.26
N CYS A 271 -14.32 2.71 1.99
CA CYS A 271 -13.68 3.97 1.68
C CYS A 271 -14.60 5.02 2.30
N LYS A 272 -14.27 5.55 3.48
CA LYS A 272 -15.02 6.71 4.00
C LYS A 272 -15.02 7.73 2.88
N ARG A 273 -16.18 7.88 2.20
CA ARG A 273 -16.33 8.93 1.19
C ARG A 273 -15.95 10.22 1.90
N LYS A 274 -14.89 10.87 1.45
CA LYS A 274 -14.51 12.17 2.01
C LYS A 274 -15.74 13.05 1.88
N ALA A 275 -16.31 13.43 3.02
CA ALA A 275 -17.45 14.32 3.04
C ALA A 275 -17.18 15.53 2.16
N PRO A 276 -18.10 15.95 1.29
CA PRO A 276 -17.91 17.12 0.45
C PRO A 276 -17.46 18.30 1.30
N LYS A 277 -16.47 19.04 0.81
CA LYS A 277 -16.03 20.27 1.47
C LYS A 277 -17.14 21.31 1.32
N VAL A 278 -17.72 21.70 2.45
CA VAL A 278 -18.72 22.78 2.50
C VAL A 278 -18.08 23.97 3.22
N PRO A 279 -17.82 25.09 2.54
CA PRO A 279 -17.31 26.30 3.18
C PRO A 279 -18.39 26.95 4.06
N PHE A 280 -17.99 27.69 5.10
CA PHE A 280 -18.94 28.36 5.99
C PHE A 280 -19.83 29.38 5.25
N GLY A 281 -19.32 30.02 4.22
CA GLY A 281 -20.11 30.89 3.34
C GLY A 281 -21.33 30.20 2.74
N ALA A 282 -21.24 28.92 2.39
CA ALA A 282 -22.37 28.16 1.84
C ALA A 282 -23.52 27.96 2.84
N VAL A 283 -23.24 28.01 4.14
CA VAL A 283 -24.28 28.00 5.20
C VAL A 283 -25.05 29.31 5.21
N ILE A 284 -24.34 30.42 5.01
CA ILE A 284 -24.94 31.77 4.93
C ILE A 284 -25.74 31.94 3.65
N GLU A 285 -25.17 31.56 2.50
CA GLU A 285 -25.85 31.62 1.19
C GLU A 285 -27.18 30.87 1.17
N ARG A 286 -27.29 29.78 1.94
CA ARG A 286 -28.55 29.03 2.09
C ARG A 286 -29.50 29.55 3.17
N GLY A 287 -29.12 30.62 3.85
CA GLY A 287 -29.94 31.20 4.92
C GLY A 287 -30.07 30.33 6.18
N LEU A 288 -29.18 29.33 6.35
CA LEU A 288 -29.16 28.50 7.55
C LEU A 288 -28.59 29.25 8.78
N ILE A 289 -27.79 30.28 8.53
CA ILE A 289 -27.33 31.31 9.47
C ILE A 289 -27.36 32.64 8.72
N ASN A 290 -27.72 33.72 9.39
CA ASN A 290 -27.81 35.02 8.77
C ASN A 290 -26.64 35.95 9.22
N PRO A 291 -26.23 36.90 8.40
CA PRO A 291 -25.36 37.99 8.86
C PRO A 291 -25.99 38.70 10.05
N GLY A 292 -25.22 38.91 11.12
CA GLY A 292 -25.68 39.47 12.38
C GLY A 292 -25.98 38.42 13.45
N ASP A 293 -26.17 37.17 13.09
CA ASP A 293 -26.37 36.10 14.07
C ASP A 293 -25.15 35.89 14.98
N MET A 294 -25.44 35.46 16.20
CA MET A 294 -24.42 35.23 17.21
C MET A 294 -24.07 33.76 17.33
N LEU A 295 -22.78 33.46 17.23
CA LEU A 295 -22.24 32.15 17.55
C LEU A 295 -21.57 32.17 18.93
N TYR A 296 -21.63 31.05 19.61
CA TYR A 296 -21.17 30.88 20.99
C TYR A 296 -20.18 29.75 21.11
N ASP A 297 -19.30 29.78 22.10
CA ASP A 297 -18.62 28.59 22.60
C ASP A 297 -19.61 27.67 23.33
N SER A 298 -19.24 26.41 23.55
CA SER A 298 -20.10 25.42 24.23
C SER A 298 -20.58 25.85 25.63
N ALA A 299 -19.83 26.73 26.30
CA ALA A 299 -20.15 27.24 27.67
C ALA A 299 -20.90 28.57 27.62
N LYS A 300 -21.23 29.16 26.48
CA LYS A 300 -21.83 30.49 26.28
C LYS A 300 -21.02 31.66 26.87
N LYS A 301 -19.75 31.47 27.13
CA LYS A 301 -18.87 32.51 27.69
C LYS A 301 -18.29 33.43 26.64
N ILE A 302 -18.11 32.91 25.43
CA ILE A 302 -17.56 33.60 24.26
C ILE A 302 -18.63 33.71 23.20
N LYS A 303 -18.72 34.89 22.55
CA LYS A 303 -19.66 35.13 21.48
C LYS A 303 -18.97 35.85 20.31
N ALA A 304 -19.29 35.46 19.08
CA ALA A 304 -18.83 36.10 17.86
C ALA A 304 -20.01 36.42 16.93
N VAL A 305 -19.91 37.47 16.14
CA VAL A 305 -20.95 37.88 15.19
C VAL A 305 -20.60 37.34 13.81
N VAL A 306 -21.57 36.75 13.13
CA VAL A 306 -21.49 36.37 11.73
C VAL A 306 -21.55 37.57 10.82
N ARG A 307 -20.62 37.68 9.86
CA ARG A 307 -20.60 38.77 8.88
C ARG A 307 -21.07 38.27 7.50
N SER A 308 -21.52 39.22 6.69
CA SER A 308 -22.04 38.96 5.34
C SER A 308 -21.00 38.35 4.38
N ASP A 309 -19.71 38.55 4.65
CA ASP A 309 -18.60 38.00 3.87
C ASP A 309 -18.17 36.58 4.29
N GLY A 310 -18.92 35.91 5.19
CA GLY A 310 -18.60 34.57 5.68
C GLY A 310 -17.51 34.56 6.75
N THR A 311 -17.08 35.70 7.26
CA THR A 311 -16.15 35.80 8.39
C THR A 311 -16.91 35.97 9.71
N LEU A 312 -16.23 35.72 10.83
CA LEU A 312 -16.69 36.04 12.16
C LEU A 312 -15.96 37.27 12.72
N LYS A 313 -16.67 38.04 13.55
CA LYS A 313 -16.08 39.10 14.35
C LYS A 313 -16.16 38.77 15.84
N PHE A 314 -15.00 38.75 16.48
CA PHE A 314 -14.85 38.56 17.92
C PHE A 314 -13.96 39.67 18.47
N LYS A 315 -14.50 40.53 19.33
CA LYS A 315 -13.80 41.73 19.81
C LYS A 315 -13.29 42.57 18.62
N ASN A 316 -11.97 42.76 18.50
CA ASN A 316 -11.33 43.53 17.42
C ASN A 316 -10.83 42.62 16.28
N GLU A 317 -11.04 41.31 16.36
CA GLU A 317 -10.56 40.34 15.37
C GLU A 317 -11.65 39.95 14.39
N VAL A 318 -11.26 39.82 13.13
CA VAL A 318 -12.11 39.37 12.03
C VAL A 318 -11.35 38.26 11.27
N GLY A 319 -12.03 37.17 10.98
CA GLY A 319 -11.40 36.05 10.25
C GLY A 319 -12.35 34.91 10.03
N SER A 320 -11.82 33.78 9.52
CA SER A 320 -12.59 32.56 9.34
C SER A 320 -13.05 31.97 10.69
N ILE A 321 -14.04 31.09 10.63
CA ILE A 321 -14.52 30.34 11.83
C ILE A 321 -13.37 29.64 12.57
N HIS A 322 -12.33 29.21 11.84
CA HIS A 322 -11.15 28.55 12.41
C HIS A 322 -10.20 29.53 13.08
N GLN A 323 -9.88 30.64 12.40
CA GLN A 323 -8.97 31.68 12.93
C GLN A 323 -9.55 32.35 14.19
N VAL A 324 -10.81 32.79 14.11
CA VAL A 324 -11.47 33.42 15.24
C VAL A 324 -11.69 32.45 16.39
N GLY A 325 -11.97 31.17 16.10
CA GLY A 325 -12.05 30.14 17.12
C GLY A 325 -10.70 29.84 17.80
N ALA A 326 -9.60 29.85 17.05
CA ALA A 326 -8.26 29.67 17.59
C ALA A 326 -7.89 30.84 18.54
N SER A 327 -8.12 32.07 18.10
CA SER A 327 -7.89 33.28 18.93
C SER A 327 -8.74 33.25 20.18
N ALA A 328 -10.02 32.94 20.07
CA ALA A 328 -10.95 32.90 21.19
C ALA A 328 -10.57 31.90 22.30
N GLN A 329 -9.89 30.80 21.96
CA GLN A 329 -9.37 29.78 22.88
C GLN A 329 -7.90 30.01 23.26
N HIS A 330 -7.22 31.03 22.74
CA HIS A 330 -5.78 31.23 22.90
C HIS A 330 -4.96 30.01 22.43
N SER A 331 -5.36 29.39 21.30
CA SER A 331 -4.70 28.21 20.71
C SER A 331 -4.15 28.50 19.32
N VAL A 332 -3.19 27.66 18.86
CA VAL A 332 -2.57 27.80 17.50
C VAL A 332 -3.55 27.35 16.42
N THR A 333 -4.44 26.40 16.72
CA THR A 333 -5.40 25.84 15.75
C THR A 333 -6.76 25.62 16.40
N CYS A 334 -7.83 25.70 15.59
CA CYS A 334 -9.18 25.41 16.03
C CYS A 334 -9.98 24.76 14.89
N ASN A 335 -10.76 23.74 15.19
CA ASN A 335 -11.83 23.30 14.31
C ASN A 335 -13.08 24.12 14.58
N GLY A 336 -13.24 25.24 13.86
CA GLY A 336 -14.34 26.17 14.05
C GLY A 336 -15.74 25.56 13.86
N TRP A 337 -15.86 24.49 13.08
CA TRP A 337 -17.14 23.78 12.89
C TRP A 337 -17.65 23.13 14.19
N VAL A 338 -16.76 22.62 15.01
CA VAL A 338 -17.07 21.97 16.28
C VAL A 338 -17.08 22.99 17.43
N TYR A 339 -16.21 24.00 17.36
CA TYR A 339 -16.05 24.96 18.43
C TYR A 339 -17.23 25.94 18.53
N TRP A 340 -17.71 26.47 17.39
CA TRP A 340 -18.81 27.41 17.36
C TRP A 340 -20.16 26.72 17.37
N HIS A 341 -21.10 27.27 18.14
CA HIS A 341 -22.46 26.81 18.30
C HIS A 341 -23.45 27.92 17.98
N PHE A 342 -24.57 27.58 17.39
CA PHE A 342 -25.71 28.46 17.21
C PHE A 342 -26.87 28.05 18.13
N MET A 343 -27.84 28.93 18.32
CA MET A 343 -29.07 28.60 19.04
C MET A 343 -30.10 28.11 18.04
N ASP A 344 -30.59 26.90 18.21
CA ASP A 344 -31.69 26.38 17.41
C ASP A 344 -33.05 26.98 17.83
N ASP A 345 -34.11 26.68 17.08
CA ASP A 345 -35.49 27.16 17.37
C ASP A 345 -35.99 26.75 18.76
N LYS A 346 -35.44 25.70 19.34
CA LYS A 346 -35.74 25.21 20.70
C LYS A 346 -34.86 25.84 21.76
N LYS A 347 -34.09 26.88 21.41
CA LYS A 347 -33.11 27.57 22.31
C LYS A 347 -32.00 26.63 22.83
N LYS A 348 -31.68 25.57 22.09
CA LYS A 348 -30.59 24.66 22.44
C LYS A 348 -29.32 25.09 21.65
N LEU A 349 -28.16 24.96 22.29
CA LEU A 349 -26.87 25.13 21.64
C LEU A 349 -26.54 23.91 20.82
N VAL A 350 -26.30 24.14 19.54
CA VAL A 350 -25.93 23.10 18.55
C VAL A 350 -24.66 23.52 17.82
N PRO A 351 -23.66 22.64 17.64
CA PRO A 351 -22.48 22.97 16.84
C PRO A 351 -22.87 23.35 15.43
N ILE A 352 -22.20 24.37 14.85
CA ILE A 352 -22.47 24.79 13.45
C ILE A 352 -22.17 23.69 12.43
N ASP A 353 -21.45 22.65 12.82
CA ASP A 353 -21.23 21.44 12.02
C ASP A 353 -22.54 20.78 11.59
N ALA A 354 -23.59 20.82 12.43
CA ALA A 354 -24.91 20.30 12.09
C ALA A 354 -25.51 20.96 10.84
N LEU A 355 -25.24 22.27 10.63
CA LEU A 355 -25.69 22.99 9.45
C LEU A 355 -24.90 22.58 8.18
N ARG A 356 -23.63 22.24 8.36
CA ARG A 356 -22.82 21.68 7.28
C ARG A 356 -23.31 20.29 6.87
N GLU A 357 -23.76 19.48 7.80
CA GLU A 357 -24.34 18.16 7.52
C GLU A 357 -25.65 18.27 6.76
N ILE A 358 -26.49 19.27 7.00
CA ILE A 358 -27.71 19.51 6.21
C ILE A 358 -27.34 19.70 4.74
N ILE A 359 -26.34 20.53 4.46
CA ILE A 359 -25.87 20.79 3.09
C ILE A 359 -25.30 19.54 2.43
N ARG A 360 -24.57 18.73 3.20
CA ARG A 360 -24.03 17.45 2.71
C ARG A 360 -25.10 16.45 2.33
N LEU A 361 -26.16 16.36 3.14
CA LEU A 361 -27.33 15.54 2.83
C LEU A 361 -28.02 15.99 1.54
N GLU A 362 -28.17 17.30 1.32
CA GLU A 362 -28.71 17.86 0.08
C GLU A 362 -27.84 17.50 -1.14
N MET A 363 -26.52 17.38 -0.95
CA MET A 363 -25.57 16.94 -1.98
C MET A 363 -25.55 15.41 -2.18
N GLY A 364 -26.45 14.67 -1.51
CA GLY A 364 -26.51 13.21 -1.59
C GLY A 364 -25.44 12.47 -0.78
N TYR A 365 -24.77 13.17 0.14
CA TYR A 365 -23.83 12.56 1.07
C TYR A 365 -24.58 12.15 2.34
N VAL A 366 -24.79 10.85 2.51
CA VAL A 366 -25.29 10.27 3.76
C VAL A 366 -24.05 9.92 4.59
N GLY A 367 -23.75 10.71 5.62
CA GLY A 367 -22.76 10.35 6.62
C GLY A 367 -23.17 9.08 7.37
N GLU A 368 -22.22 8.24 7.72
CA GLU A 368 -22.43 7.06 8.57
C GLU A 368 -22.96 7.44 9.95
#